data_edd8a9946b80563f799620b1b9f4cf7e
#
_entry.id   edd8a9946b80563f799620b1b9f4cf7e
#
_cell.length_a   1.000
_cell.length_b   1.000
_cell.length_c   1.000
_cell.angle_alpha   90.00
_cell.angle_beta   90.00
_cell.angle_gamma   90.00
#
_symmetry.space_group_name_H-M   'P 1'
#
loop_
_entity.id
_entity.type
_entity.pdbx_description
1 polymer ?
#
loop_
_entity_poly.entity_id
_entity_poly.type
_entity_poly.pdbx_seq_one_letter_code
_entity_poly.pdbx_strand_id
1 'polypeptide(L)'
;MALPVMDAAALARALPMAGAIDALEAGFRRPLATGPLRTHVDTAPGSLLVMPATGESGTGVKLVTLTPGNPAAGRPLIHAMYVLFDPVTQAPRAVLDGGALTALRTGAVSGLATRFLARPDASELAVFGAGVQA
;
A
#
# COMPACT_ATOMS: atom_id res chain seq x y z
N MET A 1 -14.84 21.22 6.12
CA MET A 1 -13.46 20.84 6.44
C MET A 1 -12.82 20.24 5.20
N ALA A 2 -11.65 20.71 4.77
CA ALA A 2 -11.00 20.17 3.59
C ALA A 2 -10.46 18.74 3.88
N LEU A 3 -10.67 17.82 2.95
CA LEU A 3 -10.14 16.45 3.04
C LEU A 3 -8.61 16.51 2.85
N PRO A 4 -7.80 16.03 3.81
CA PRO A 4 -6.34 16.03 3.67
C PRO A 4 -5.88 15.09 2.56
N VAL A 5 -4.94 15.56 1.75
CA VAL A 5 -4.26 14.77 0.72
C VAL A 5 -2.82 14.57 1.16
N MET A 6 -2.40 13.32 1.29
CA MET A 6 -1.05 12.94 1.69
C MET A 6 -0.27 12.46 0.47
N ASP A 7 0.70 13.25 0.04
CA ASP A 7 1.68 12.86 -0.96
C ASP A 7 2.71 11.86 -0.43
N ALA A 8 3.61 11.38 -1.28
CA ALA A 8 4.64 10.41 -0.91
C ALA A 8 5.52 10.90 0.26
N ALA A 9 5.87 12.19 0.28
CA ALA A 9 6.73 12.75 1.33
C ALA A 9 5.99 12.85 2.68
N ALA A 10 4.72 13.25 2.66
CA ALA A 10 3.88 13.28 3.86
C ALA A 10 3.64 11.87 4.41
N LEU A 11 3.42 10.90 3.53
CA LEU A 11 3.25 9.50 3.92
C LEU A 11 4.52 8.92 4.55
N ALA A 12 5.70 9.16 3.97
CA ALA A 12 6.97 8.68 4.51
C ALA A 12 7.27 9.28 5.90
N ARG A 13 6.89 10.53 6.13
CA ARG A 13 7.01 11.16 7.47
C ARG A 13 6.02 10.58 8.48
N ALA A 14 4.80 10.34 8.05
CA ALA A 14 3.74 9.83 8.94
C ALA A 14 3.91 8.34 9.29
N LEU A 15 4.49 7.56 8.38
CA LEU A 15 4.68 6.12 8.54
C LEU A 15 6.11 5.72 8.12
N PRO A 16 7.10 5.88 8.99
CA PRO A 16 8.45 5.38 8.74
C PRO A 16 8.47 3.86 8.59
N MET A 17 9.46 3.31 7.88
CA MET A 17 9.55 1.86 7.55
C MET A 17 9.43 0.97 8.79
N ALA A 18 10.11 1.29 9.89
CA ALA A 18 10.01 0.51 11.12
C ALA A 18 8.56 0.46 11.65
N GLY A 19 7.87 1.60 11.68
CA GLY A 19 6.47 1.67 12.07
C GLY A 19 5.53 0.91 11.14
N ALA A 20 5.84 0.91 9.83
CA ALA A 20 5.08 0.13 8.85
C ALA A 20 5.25 -1.38 9.08
N ILE A 21 6.46 -1.84 9.39
CA ILE A 21 6.74 -3.24 9.73
C ILE A 21 5.96 -3.65 11.00
N ASP A 22 6.02 -2.83 12.05
CA ASP A 22 5.34 -3.11 13.31
C ASP A 22 3.81 -3.12 13.15
N ALA A 23 3.26 -2.20 12.36
CA ALA A 23 1.84 -2.16 12.04
C ALA A 23 1.38 -3.40 11.25
N LEU A 24 2.19 -3.88 10.31
CA LEU A 24 1.91 -5.11 9.57
C LEU A 24 1.98 -6.34 10.49
N GLU A 25 2.99 -6.43 11.36
CA GLU A 25 3.09 -7.50 12.33
C GLU A 25 1.85 -7.56 13.22
N ALA A 26 1.45 -6.43 13.79
CA ALA A 26 0.25 -6.33 14.60
C ALA A 26 -1.02 -6.71 13.80
N GLY A 27 -1.09 -6.33 12.53
CA GLY A 27 -2.19 -6.69 11.63
C GLY A 27 -2.27 -8.19 11.35
N PHE A 28 -1.14 -8.83 11.05
CA PHE A 28 -1.09 -10.28 10.76
C PHE A 28 -1.31 -11.15 12.01
N ARG A 29 -1.11 -10.62 13.21
CA ARG A 29 -1.42 -11.35 14.46
C ARG A 29 -2.92 -11.40 14.77
N ARG A 30 -3.72 -10.59 14.07
CA ARG A 30 -5.18 -10.59 14.24
C ARG A 30 -5.83 -11.68 13.39
N PRO A 31 -7.00 -12.20 13.77
CA PRO A 31 -7.76 -13.09 12.93
C PRO A 31 -8.03 -12.44 11.56
N LEU A 32 -7.72 -13.15 10.50
CA LEU A 32 -7.97 -12.67 9.14
C LEU A 32 -9.49 -12.68 8.90
N ALA A 33 -10.08 -11.51 8.78
CA ALA A 33 -11.40 -11.39 8.20
C ALA A 33 -11.29 -11.66 6.69
N THR A 34 -12.24 -12.40 6.13
CA THR A 34 -12.37 -12.56 4.68
C THR A 34 -12.66 -11.19 4.09
N GLY A 35 -11.66 -10.57 3.48
CA GLY A 35 -11.84 -9.28 2.83
C GLY A 35 -12.67 -9.38 1.55
N PRO A 36 -13.32 -8.29 1.14
CA PRO A 36 -14.02 -8.26 -0.14
C PRO A 36 -13.05 -8.48 -1.30
N LEU A 37 -13.51 -9.18 -2.34
CA LEU A 37 -12.73 -9.39 -3.55
C LEU A 37 -12.50 -8.06 -4.27
N ARG A 38 -11.31 -7.94 -4.91
CA ARG A 38 -11.05 -6.80 -5.79
C ARG A 38 -11.97 -6.86 -7.00
N THR A 39 -12.45 -5.72 -7.45
CA THR A 39 -13.15 -5.58 -8.72
C THR A 39 -12.16 -5.15 -9.80
N HIS A 40 -12.25 -5.78 -10.96
CA HIS A 40 -11.47 -5.43 -12.15
C HIS A 40 -12.44 -4.86 -13.17
N VAL A 41 -12.11 -3.69 -13.69
CA VAL A 41 -12.88 -3.01 -14.72
C VAL A 41 -11.96 -2.73 -15.90
N ASP A 42 -12.31 -3.28 -17.05
CA ASP A 42 -11.60 -2.97 -18.30
C ASP A 42 -11.91 -1.54 -18.73
N THR A 43 -10.87 -0.82 -19.14
CA THR A 43 -10.95 0.54 -19.68
C THR A 43 -10.25 0.60 -21.02
N ALA A 44 -10.61 1.54 -21.90
CA ALA A 44 -10.04 1.63 -23.23
C ALA A 44 -8.49 1.63 -23.25
N PRO A 45 -7.75 2.34 -22.35
CA PRO A 45 -6.28 2.33 -22.34
C PRO A 45 -5.68 1.21 -21.47
N GLY A 46 -6.48 0.44 -20.70
CA GLY A 46 -5.96 -0.54 -19.75
C GLY A 46 -7.00 -1.06 -18.77
N SER A 47 -6.77 -0.94 -17.48
CA SER A 47 -7.71 -1.41 -16.46
C SER A 47 -7.72 -0.57 -15.20
N LEU A 48 -8.87 -0.60 -14.49
CA LEU A 48 -9.04 -0.06 -13.15
C LEU A 48 -9.31 -1.20 -12.17
N LEU A 49 -8.54 -1.27 -11.11
CA LEU A 49 -8.76 -2.16 -9.97
C LEU A 49 -9.35 -1.36 -8.80
N VAL A 50 -10.46 -1.83 -8.26
CA VAL A 50 -11.06 -1.33 -7.03
C VAL A 50 -10.82 -2.35 -5.92
N MET A 51 -10.07 -1.96 -4.90
CA MET A 51 -9.58 -2.87 -3.87
C MET A 51 -10.02 -2.37 -2.49
N PRO A 52 -11.27 -2.67 -2.08
CA PRO A 52 -11.76 -2.30 -0.76
C PRO A 52 -11.15 -3.20 0.32
N ALA A 53 -11.05 -2.64 1.53
CA ALA A 53 -10.68 -3.37 2.72
C ALA A 53 -11.38 -2.74 3.92
N THR A 54 -11.76 -3.55 4.89
CA THR A 54 -12.35 -3.11 6.15
C THR A 54 -11.73 -3.84 7.32
N GLY A 55 -11.67 -3.19 8.46
CA GLY A 55 -11.14 -3.74 9.70
C GLY A 55 -11.45 -2.82 10.88
N GLU A 56 -10.97 -3.18 12.06
CA GLU A 56 -11.18 -2.38 13.28
C GLU A 56 -10.63 -0.95 13.16
N SER A 57 -9.56 -0.76 12.38
CA SER A 57 -8.92 0.55 12.20
C SER A 57 -9.64 1.46 11.21
N GLY A 58 -10.68 0.97 10.54
CA GLY A 58 -11.46 1.71 9.55
C GLY A 58 -11.69 0.93 8.27
N THR A 59 -12.28 1.61 7.32
CA THR A 59 -12.51 1.14 5.96
C THR A 59 -11.63 1.93 5.02
N GLY A 60 -11.13 1.29 3.98
CA GLY A 60 -10.38 1.95 2.94
C GLY A 60 -10.58 1.33 1.57
N VAL A 61 -10.28 2.09 0.55
CA VAL A 61 -10.30 1.60 -0.83
C VAL A 61 -9.05 2.07 -1.57
N LYS A 62 -8.33 1.14 -2.17
CA LYS A 62 -7.27 1.45 -3.12
C LYS A 62 -7.82 1.37 -4.54
N LEU A 63 -7.68 2.46 -5.28
CA LEU A 63 -7.97 2.57 -6.70
C LEU A 63 -6.64 2.52 -7.44
N VAL A 64 -6.53 1.62 -8.42
CA VAL A 64 -5.30 1.40 -9.19
C VAL A 64 -5.64 1.37 -10.66
N THR A 65 -4.99 2.20 -11.46
CA THR A 65 -5.03 2.08 -12.91
C THR A 65 -3.76 1.45 -13.45
N LEU A 66 -3.90 0.55 -14.40
CA LEU A 66 -2.80 -0.02 -15.19
C LEU A 66 -2.99 0.40 -16.64
N THR A 67 -1.96 1.04 -17.20
CA THR A 67 -1.99 1.49 -18.59
C THR A 67 -0.75 0.99 -19.31
N PRO A 68 -0.85 -0.12 -20.07
CA PRO A 68 0.31 -0.78 -20.69
C PRO A 68 1.13 0.12 -21.61
N GLY A 69 0.51 1.12 -22.25
CA GLY A 69 1.19 2.07 -23.13
C GLY A 69 1.99 3.16 -22.42
N ASN A 70 1.81 3.36 -21.12
CA ASN A 70 2.45 4.44 -20.36
C ASN A 70 3.99 4.36 -20.36
N PRO A 71 4.62 3.19 -20.15
CA PRO A 71 6.10 3.12 -20.13
C PRO A 71 6.76 3.58 -21.42
N ALA A 72 6.16 3.27 -22.56
CA ALA A 72 6.67 3.75 -23.86
C ALA A 72 6.60 5.28 -24.01
N ALA A 73 5.72 5.94 -23.22
CA ALA A 73 5.59 7.39 -23.17
C ALA A 73 6.32 8.02 -21.96
N GLY A 74 7.20 7.28 -21.28
CA GLY A 74 7.94 7.75 -20.11
C GLY A 74 7.08 7.97 -18.86
N ARG A 75 5.91 7.33 -18.78
CA ARG A 75 4.97 7.43 -17.64
C ARG A 75 4.94 6.13 -16.85
N PRO A 76 4.59 6.17 -15.55
CA PRO A 76 4.41 4.95 -14.78
C PRO A 76 3.33 4.03 -15.38
N LEU A 77 3.59 2.73 -15.40
CA LEU A 77 2.60 1.71 -15.77
C LEU A 77 1.38 1.78 -14.86
N ILE A 78 1.61 2.07 -13.57
CA ILE A 78 0.62 2.02 -12.51
C ILE A 78 0.50 3.40 -11.86
N HIS A 79 -0.73 3.88 -11.75
CA HIS A 79 -1.09 4.98 -10.85
C HIS A 79 -2.06 4.46 -9.79
N ALA A 80 -1.96 4.97 -8.58
CA ALA A 80 -2.83 4.52 -7.50
C ALA A 80 -3.16 5.65 -6.51
N MET A 81 -4.35 5.53 -5.94
CA MET A 81 -4.86 6.39 -4.88
C MET A 81 -5.48 5.50 -3.80
N TYR A 82 -5.35 5.90 -2.53
CA TYR A 82 -6.00 5.23 -1.42
C TYR A 82 -6.89 6.22 -0.67
N VAL A 83 -8.13 5.87 -0.47
CA VAL A 83 -9.08 6.65 0.35
C VAL A 83 -9.32 5.93 1.65
N LEU A 84 -9.10 6.63 2.76
CA LEU A 84 -9.32 6.12 4.11
C LEU A 84 -10.58 6.76 4.70
N PHE A 85 -11.41 5.95 5.33
CA PHE A 85 -12.63 6.34 6.01
C PHE A 85 -12.54 6.11 7.51
N ASP A 86 -13.22 6.92 8.27
CA ASP A 86 -13.32 6.78 9.73
C ASP A 86 -14.06 5.49 10.11
N PRO A 87 -13.59 4.75 11.11
CA PRO A 87 -14.21 3.46 11.49
C PRO A 87 -15.60 3.59 12.08
N VAL A 88 -15.94 4.74 12.63
CA VAL A 88 -17.23 4.94 13.33
C VAL A 88 -18.22 5.71 12.47
N THR A 89 -17.77 6.86 11.94
CA THR A 89 -18.66 7.79 11.22
C THR A 89 -18.73 7.50 9.72
N GLN A 90 -17.81 6.68 9.19
CA GLN A 90 -17.62 6.42 7.76
C GLN A 90 -17.30 7.69 6.94
N ALA A 91 -16.97 8.78 7.62
CA ALA A 91 -16.55 10.02 6.94
C ALA A 91 -15.17 9.81 6.27
N PRO A 92 -14.94 10.37 5.06
CA PRO A 92 -13.61 10.36 4.46
C PRO A 92 -12.60 11.07 5.36
N ARG A 93 -11.50 10.41 5.70
CA ARG A 93 -10.44 10.94 6.59
C ARG A 93 -9.25 11.49 5.83
N ALA A 94 -8.84 10.80 4.77
CA ALA A 94 -7.68 11.20 3.98
C ALA A 94 -7.69 10.53 2.61
N VAL A 95 -7.03 11.18 1.67
CA VAL A 95 -6.60 10.58 0.40
C VAL A 95 -5.07 10.48 0.44
N LEU A 96 -4.53 9.30 0.13
CA LEU A 96 -3.10 9.03 0.16
C LEU A 96 -2.58 8.68 -1.24
N ASP A 97 -1.34 9.03 -1.52
CA ASP A 97 -0.62 8.50 -2.68
C ASP A 97 -0.56 6.97 -2.60
N GLY A 98 -1.35 6.32 -3.43
CA GLY A 98 -1.46 4.85 -3.43
C GLY A 98 -0.23 4.16 -4.01
N GLY A 99 0.54 4.84 -4.85
CA GLY A 99 1.82 4.35 -5.37
C GLY A 99 2.86 4.26 -4.25
N ALA A 100 3.07 5.37 -3.54
CA ALA A 100 3.96 5.44 -2.40
C ALA A 100 3.55 4.47 -1.27
N LEU A 101 2.25 4.39 -0.97
CA LEU A 101 1.75 3.43 0.02
C LEU A 101 2.01 1.97 -0.43
N THR A 102 1.88 1.68 -1.73
CA THR A 102 2.15 0.33 -2.25
C THR A 102 3.63 -0.02 -2.13
N ALA A 103 4.54 0.90 -2.45
CA ALA A 103 5.97 0.70 -2.29
C ALA A 103 6.32 0.46 -0.81
N LEU A 104 5.90 1.35 0.07
CA LEU A 104 6.15 1.29 1.51
C LEU A 104 5.65 -0.03 2.12
N ARG A 105 4.37 -0.38 1.90
CA ARG A 105 3.79 -1.58 2.51
C ARG A 105 4.43 -2.88 1.97
N THR A 106 4.88 -2.89 0.72
CA THR A 106 5.51 -4.08 0.12
C THR A 106 6.93 -4.27 0.65
N GLY A 107 7.72 -3.20 0.73
CA GLY A 107 9.02 -3.22 1.40
C GLY A 107 8.88 -3.62 2.88
N ALA A 108 7.87 -3.10 3.58
CA ALA A 108 7.62 -3.45 4.97
C ALA A 108 7.23 -4.93 5.17
N VAL A 109 6.49 -5.55 4.24
CA VAL A 109 6.22 -7.01 4.28
C VAL A 109 7.52 -7.80 4.12
N SER A 110 8.40 -7.38 3.20
CA SER A 110 9.71 -8.02 3.04
C SER A 110 10.59 -7.85 4.30
N GLY A 111 10.59 -6.67 4.90
CA GLY A 111 11.27 -6.43 6.17
C GLY A 111 10.72 -7.28 7.31
N LEU A 112 9.39 -7.43 7.39
CA LEU A 112 8.74 -8.29 8.38
C LEU A 112 9.11 -9.77 8.16
N ALA A 113 9.08 -10.24 6.92
CA ALA A 113 9.49 -11.61 6.58
C ALA A 113 10.98 -11.85 6.98
N THR A 114 11.85 -10.89 6.69
CA THR A 114 13.26 -10.96 7.09
C THR A 114 13.41 -11.02 8.61
N ARG A 115 12.65 -10.22 9.38
CA ARG A 115 12.66 -10.24 10.85
C ARG A 115 12.39 -11.64 11.43
N PHE A 116 11.50 -12.41 10.80
CA PHE A 116 11.13 -13.75 11.29
C PHE A 116 11.90 -14.89 10.67
N LEU A 117 12.43 -14.74 9.48
CA LEU A 117 13.03 -15.84 8.71
C LEU A 117 14.55 -15.77 8.61
N ALA A 118 15.15 -14.61 8.85
CA ALA A 118 16.60 -14.50 8.87
C ALA A 118 17.18 -15.22 10.10
N ARG A 119 18.38 -15.77 9.95
CA ARG A 119 19.12 -16.32 11.09
C ARG A 119 19.46 -15.20 12.08
N PRO A 120 19.48 -15.48 13.39
CA PRO A 120 19.76 -14.44 14.42
C PRO A 120 21.16 -13.79 14.29
N ASP A 121 22.11 -14.51 13.68
CA ASP A 121 23.48 -14.06 13.44
C ASP A 121 23.69 -13.42 12.06
N ALA A 122 22.66 -13.28 11.25
CA ALA A 122 22.76 -12.66 9.93
C ALA A 122 23.09 -11.16 10.06
N SER A 123 24.20 -10.73 9.46
CA SER A 123 24.66 -9.35 9.42
C SER A 123 24.72 -8.74 8.03
N GLU A 124 24.43 -9.53 7.01
CA GLU A 124 24.47 -9.13 5.60
C GLU A 124 23.13 -9.39 4.94
N LEU A 125 22.69 -8.45 4.10
CA LEU A 125 21.48 -8.55 3.27
C LEU A 125 21.86 -8.33 1.80
N ALA A 126 21.56 -9.30 0.95
CA ALA A 126 21.65 -9.13 -0.50
C ALA A 126 20.26 -8.89 -1.10
N VAL A 127 20.14 -7.80 -1.87
CA VAL A 127 18.89 -7.46 -2.58
C VAL A 127 19.15 -7.54 -4.08
N PHE A 128 18.36 -8.36 -4.78
CA PHE A 128 18.44 -8.49 -6.23
C PHE A 128 17.42 -7.57 -6.89
N GLY A 129 17.94 -6.55 -7.59
CA GLY A 129 17.16 -5.48 -8.21
C GLY A 129 17.16 -4.21 -7.36
N ALA A 130 17.05 -3.06 -8.03
CA ALA A 130 17.03 -1.74 -7.42
C ALA A 130 15.76 -0.98 -7.84
N GLY A 131 14.63 -1.65 -7.72
CA GLY A 131 13.31 -1.08 -8.02
C GLY A 131 12.72 -0.32 -6.82
N VAL A 132 11.53 0.20 -7.01
CA VAL A 132 10.81 1.02 -6.01
C VAL A 132 10.51 0.28 -4.68
N GLN A 133 10.71 -1.03 -4.62
CA GLN A 133 10.45 -1.87 -3.45
C GLN A 133 11.74 -2.43 -2.81
N ALA A 134 12.90 -2.08 -3.35
CA ALA A 134 14.22 -2.48 -2.84
C ALA A 134 14.67 -1.61 -1.65
#